data_e6c7a0e012efa321afe981cd6ca7aae9
#
_entry.id   e6c7a0e012efa321afe981cd6ca7aae9
#
_cell.length_a   1.000
_cell.length_b   1.000
_cell.length_c   1.000
_cell.angle_alpha   90.00
_cell.angle_beta   90.00
_cell.angle_gamma   90.00
#
_symmetry.space_group_name_H-M   'P 1'
#
loop_
_entity.id
_entity.type
_entity.pdbx_description
1 polymer ?
#
loop_
_entity_poly.entity_id
_entity_poly.type
_entity_poly.pdbx_seq_one_letter_code
_entity_poly.pdbx_strand_id
1 'polypeptide(L)'
;MDNRLQELNTLFVDTFDAIMRVEEQSLRHVGGGKLSISEFHTLECIGEGEDNRRAVGEIAEALNVTVPTVTVCVNKLVKKGYVTKTRSEKDARVAIIELTREGRKMNRLHRYFHEQMLYAIGEEFSEEEMDYLLRCIRKLNTFFEDKSE
;
A
#
# COMPACT_ATOMS: atom_id res chain seq x y z
N MET A 1 8.91 33.07 3.13
CA MET A 1 8.44 31.84 3.79
C MET A 1 9.21 31.68 5.10
N ASP A 2 8.53 31.40 6.20
CA ASP A 2 9.19 31.20 7.50
C ASP A 2 10.23 30.08 7.38
N ASN A 3 11.40 30.27 8.03
CA ASN A 3 12.51 29.31 8.00
C ASN A 3 12.07 27.90 8.45
N ARG A 4 11.15 27.83 9.43
CA ARG A 4 10.54 26.56 9.87
C ARG A 4 9.71 25.86 8.79
N LEU A 5 8.99 26.62 7.97
CA LEU A 5 8.20 26.04 6.87
C LEU A 5 9.10 25.57 5.73
N GLN A 6 10.23 26.22 5.52
CA GLN A 6 11.23 25.75 4.54
C GLN A 6 11.87 24.45 4.99
N GLU A 7 12.29 24.38 6.26
CA GLU A 7 12.82 23.14 6.86
C GLU A 7 11.81 22.00 6.81
N LEU A 8 10.55 22.28 7.20
CA LEU A 8 9.47 21.31 7.12
C LEU A 8 9.29 20.78 5.70
N ASN A 9 9.27 21.66 4.68
CA ASN A 9 9.15 21.26 3.29
C ASN A 9 10.30 20.35 2.85
N THR A 10 11.54 20.70 3.20
CA THR A 10 12.72 19.87 2.88
C THR A 10 12.61 18.50 3.52
N LEU A 11 12.33 18.44 4.83
CA LEU A 11 12.19 17.18 5.55
C LEU A 11 11.03 16.32 5.01
N PHE A 12 9.95 16.94 4.60
CA PHE A 12 8.82 16.23 3.97
C PHE A 12 9.22 15.53 2.67
N VAL A 13 9.86 16.28 1.77
CA VAL A 13 10.32 15.75 0.47
C VAL A 13 11.35 14.65 0.68
N ASP A 14 12.37 14.91 1.51
CA ASP A 14 13.46 13.96 1.77
C ASP A 14 12.94 12.67 2.43
N THR A 15 12.01 12.79 3.37
CA THR A 15 11.40 11.63 4.04
C THR A 15 10.55 10.81 3.08
N PHE A 16 9.73 11.47 2.26
CA PHE A 16 8.92 10.80 1.24
C PHE A 16 9.80 10.03 0.25
N ASP A 17 10.84 10.67 -0.28
CA ASP A 17 11.77 10.05 -1.21
C ASP A 17 12.54 8.87 -0.55
N ALA A 18 12.90 9.00 0.72
CA ALA A 18 13.56 7.94 1.47
C ALA A 18 12.63 6.73 1.66
N ILE A 19 11.37 6.96 2.03
CA ILE A 19 10.34 5.90 2.16
C ILE A 19 10.17 5.17 0.83
N MET A 20 10.01 5.91 -0.28
CA MET A 20 9.85 5.31 -1.61
C MET A 20 11.06 4.47 -2.03
N ARG A 21 12.29 4.94 -1.74
CA ARG A 21 13.51 4.15 -2.02
C ARG A 21 13.57 2.85 -1.22
N VAL A 22 13.23 2.91 0.06
CA VAL A 22 13.21 1.73 0.94
C VAL A 22 12.15 0.73 0.47
N GLU A 23 10.98 1.21 0.11
CA GLU A 23 9.89 0.42 -0.48
C GLU A 23 10.35 -0.30 -1.75
N GLU A 24 10.92 0.41 -2.72
CA GLU A 24 11.45 -0.18 -3.94
C GLU A 24 12.56 -1.23 -3.68
N GLN A 25 13.45 -0.96 -2.75
CA GLN A 25 14.51 -1.91 -2.37
C GLN A 25 13.92 -3.18 -1.76
N SER A 26 12.94 -3.04 -0.87
CA SER A 26 12.21 -4.16 -0.29
C SER A 26 11.57 -5.03 -1.38
N LEU A 27 10.88 -4.41 -2.32
CA LEU A 27 10.21 -5.10 -3.42
C LEU A 27 11.18 -5.87 -4.31
N ARG A 28 12.38 -5.33 -4.55
CA ARG A 28 13.43 -6.04 -5.30
C ARG A 28 13.93 -7.27 -4.56
N HIS A 29 14.09 -7.21 -3.24
CA HIS A 29 14.53 -8.34 -2.43
C HIS A 29 13.47 -9.42 -2.30
N VAL A 30 12.22 -9.03 -2.02
CA VAL A 30 11.11 -9.95 -1.77
C VAL A 30 10.56 -10.55 -3.07
N GLY A 31 10.44 -9.76 -4.13
CA GLY A 31 9.80 -10.15 -5.39
C GLY A 31 10.76 -10.33 -6.57
N GLY A 32 12.07 -10.19 -6.36
CA GLY A 32 13.04 -10.23 -7.45
C GLY A 32 12.81 -9.15 -8.52
N GLY A 33 12.23 -8.01 -8.14
CA GLY A 33 11.94 -6.89 -9.04
C GLY A 33 10.78 -7.13 -10.01
N LYS A 34 9.95 -8.16 -9.78
CA LYS A 34 8.84 -8.53 -10.68
C LYS A 34 7.58 -7.70 -10.49
N LEU A 35 7.45 -7.01 -9.38
CA LEU A 35 6.27 -6.22 -9.02
C LEU A 35 6.62 -4.75 -8.83
N SER A 36 5.74 -3.86 -9.30
CA SER A 36 5.78 -2.43 -8.99
C SER A 36 5.13 -2.14 -7.63
N ILE A 37 5.38 -0.95 -7.06
CA ILE A 37 4.75 -0.51 -5.81
C ILE A 37 3.23 -0.55 -5.91
N SER A 38 2.64 -0.06 -7.00
CA SER A 38 1.19 -0.08 -7.19
C SER A 38 0.61 -1.49 -7.31
N GLU A 39 1.34 -2.43 -7.92
CA GLU A 39 0.96 -3.85 -7.96
C GLU A 39 0.97 -4.47 -6.55
N PHE A 40 1.95 -4.10 -5.71
CA PHE A 40 2.01 -4.53 -4.32
C PHE A 40 0.87 -3.98 -3.48
N HIS A 41 0.59 -2.68 -3.56
CA HIS A 41 -0.55 -2.08 -2.86
C HIS A 41 -1.88 -2.72 -3.27
N THR A 42 -2.00 -3.13 -4.54
CA THR A 42 -3.17 -3.87 -5.01
C THR A 42 -3.23 -5.28 -4.38
N LEU A 43 -2.11 -6.01 -4.31
CA LEU A 43 -2.05 -7.32 -3.63
C LEU A 43 -2.40 -7.22 -2.14
N GLU A 44 -1.86 -6.21 -1.45
CA GLU A 44 -2.12 -5.95 -0.04
C GLU A 44 -3.60 -5.66 0.20
N CYS A 45 -4.17 -4.76 -0.61
CA CYS A 45 -5.60 -4.44 -0.57
C CYS A 45 -6.49 -5.69 -0.79
N ILE A 46 -6.15 -6.58 -1.72
CA ILE A 46 -6.88 -7.83 -1.93
C ILE A 46 -6.72 -8.75 -0.71
N GLY A 47 -5.51 -8.83 -0.15
CA GLY A 47 -5.20 -9.66 1.00
C GLY A 47 -5.90 -9.25 2.30
N GLU A 48 -6.33 -7.98 2.41
CA GLU A 48 -7.15 -7.48 3.53
C GLU A 48 -8.64 -7.84 3.39
N GLY A 49 -9.06 -8.26 2.22
CA GLY A 49 -10.43 -8.71 1.98
C GLY A 49 -10.72 -10.07 2.63
N GLU A 50 -12.00 -10.38 2.80
CA GLU A 50 -12.45 -11.67 3.32
C GLU A 50 -11.94 -12.80 2.43
N ASP A 51 -11.34 -13.83 3.02
CA ASP A 51 -10.72 -14.95 2.31
C ASP A 51 -9.65 -14.54 1.27
N ASN A 52 -8.97 -13.41 1.47
CA ASN A 52 -8.00 -12.84 0.52
C ASN A 52 -8.59 -12.56 -0.87
N ARG A 53 -9.82 -12.04 -0.91
CA ARG A 53 -10.52 -11.67 -2.14
C ARG A 53 -11.28 -10.34 -2.00
N ARG A 54 -11.39 -9.61 -3.10
CA ARG A 54 -12.19 -8.39 -3.22
C ARG A 54 -12.76 -8.23 -4.62
N ALA A 55 -13.88 -7.53 -4.70
CA ALA A 55 -14.41 -7.06 -5.98
C ALA A 55 -13.53 -5.92 -6.53
N VAL A 56 -13.44 -5.80 -7.85
CA VAL A 56 -12.65 -4.75 -8.52
C VAL A 56 -13.08 -3.35 -8.07
N GLY A 57 -14.39 -3.10 -7.89
CA GLY A 57 -14.91 -1.82 -7.40
C GLY A 57 -14.46 -1.50 -5.96
N GLU A 58 -14.43 -2.49 -5.07
CA GLU A 58 -13.96 -2.34 -3.70
C GLU A 58 -12.45 -2.03 -3.63
N ILE A 59 -11.66 -2.64 -4.53
CA ILE A 59 -10.23 -2.33 -4.66
C ILE A 59 -10.04 -0.89 -5.12
N ALA A 60 -10.80 -0.45 -6.11
CA ALA A 60 -10.75 0.91 -6.64
C ALA A 60 -11.07 1.96 -5.56
N GLU A 61 -12.11 1.70 -4.77
CA GLU A 61 -12.51 2.55 -3.64
C GLU A 61 -11.42 2.59 -2.55
N ALA A 62 -10.93 1.43 -2.11
CA ALA A 62 -9.92 1.34 -1.06
C ALA A 62 -8.58 2.01 -1.44
N LEU A 63 -8.20 1.95 -2.71
CA LEU A 63 -6.96 2.57 -3.22
C LEU A 63 -7.16 4.01 -3.74
N ASN A 64 -8.38 4.52 -3.70
CA ASN A 64 -8.75 5.83 -4.24
C ASN A 64 -8.28 6.03 -5.70
N VAL A 65 -8.55 5.02 -6.53
CA VAL A 65 -8.24 5.03 -7.97
C VAL A 65 -9.47 4.62 -8.79
N THR A 66 -9.40 4.78 -10.11
CA THR A 66 -10.50 4.39 -10.99
C THR A 66 -10.56 2.88 -11.23
N VAL A 67 -11.74 2.34 -11.52
CA VAL A 67 -11.92 0.93 -11.89
C VAL A 67 -11.07 0.52 -13.11
N PRO A 68 -10.94 1.32 -14.18
CA PRO A 68 -10.03 1.01 -15.27
C PRO A 68 -8.56 0.87 -14.84
N THR A 69 -8.10 1.72 -13.92
CA THR A 69 -6.74 1.64 -13.35
C THR A 69 -6.52 0.33 -12.62
N VAL A 70 -7.46 -0.08 -11.77
CA VAL A 70 -7.41 -1.38 -11.08
C VAL A 70 -7.44 -2.53 -12.08
N THR A 71 -8.28 -2.47 -13.10
CA THR A 71 -8.40 -3.51 -14.12
C THR A 71 -7.08 -3.74 -14.85
N VAL A 72 -6.37 -2.68 -15.21
CA VAL A 72 -5.03 -2.78 -15.83
C VAL A 72 -4.03 -3.43 -14.89
N CYS A 73 -4.00 -3.02 -13.61
CA CYS A 73 -3.12 -3.58 -12.61
C CYS A 73 -3.41 -5.06 -12.36
N VAL A 74 -4.67 -5.42 -12.16
CA VAL A 74 -5.13 -6.81 -11.95
C VAL A 74 -4.75 -7.70 -13.14
N ASN A 75 -4.93 -7.24 -14.38
CA ASN A 75 -4.56 -8.02 -15.56
C ASN A 75 -3.05 -8.33 -15.62
N LYS A 76 -2.20 -7.38 -15.15
CA LYS A 76 -0.76 -7.63 -15.01
C LYS A 76 -0.48 -8.67 -13.90
N LEU A 77 -1.15 -8.57 -12.77
CA LEU A 77 -1.01 -9.50 -11.65
C LEU A 77 -1.49 -10.92 -12.02
N VAL A 78 -2.56 -11.06 -12.82
CA VAL A 78 -3.01 -12.35 -13.36
C VAL A 78 -1.92 -12.96 -14.24
N LYS A 79 -1.35 -12.20 -15.17
CA LYS A 79 -0.26 -12.67 -16.05
C LYS A 79 0.99 -13.10 -15.28
N LYS A 80 1.26 -12.44 -14.16
CA LYS A 80 2.39 -12.76 -13.27
C LYS A 80 2.08 -13.91 -12.31
N GLY A 81 0.83 -14.40 -12.24
CA GLY A 81 0.42 -15.54 -11.41
C GLY A 81 0.16 -15.22 -9.94
N TYR A 82 0.00 -13.94 -9.57
CA TYR A 82 -0.24 -13.52 -8.20
C TYR A 82 -1.71 -13.46 -7.79
N VAL A 83 -2.60 -13.28 -8.75
CA VAL A 83 -4.05 -13.26 -8.54
C VAL A 83 -4.79 -14.07 -9.59
N THR A 84 -6.00 -14.50 -9.23
CA THR A 84 -7.00 -15.04 -10.16
C THR A 84 -8.17 -14.07 -10.24
N LYS A 85 -8.88 -14.11 -11.37
CA LYS A 85 -10.06 -13.30 -11.64
C LYS A 85 -11.23 -14.20 -11.99
N THR A 86 -12.31 -14.10 -11.22
CA THR A 86 -13.56 -14.85 -11.43
C THR A 86 -14.74 -13.91 -11.47
N ARG A 87 -15.92 -14.42 -11.81
CA ARG A 87 -17.18 -13.68 -11.72
C ARG A 87 -17.86 -13.96 -10.40
N SER A 88 -18.52 -12.96 -9.83
CA SER A 88 -19.33 -13.15 -8.64
C SER A 88 -20.50 -14.08 -8.93
N GLU A 89 -20.77 -15.02 -8.03
CA GLU A 89 -21.95 -15.89 -8.10
C GLU A 89 -23.27 -15.13 -7.93
N LYS A 90 -23.23 -14.00 -7.20
CA LYS A 90 -24.40 -13.16 -6.94
C LYS A 90 -24.70 -12.20 -8.09
N ASP A 91 -23.68 -11.68 -8.77
CA ASP A 91 -23.81 -10.77 -9.91
C ASP A 91 -22.64 -11.01 -10.90
N ALA A 92 -22.92 -11.64 -12.02
CA ALA A 92 -21.94 -11.96 -13.05
C ALA A 92 -21.27 -10.74 -13.70
N ARG A 93 -21.77 -9.51 -13.45
CA ARG A 93 -21.13 -8.25 -13.87
C ARG A 93 -19.97 -7.87 -12.99
N VAL A 94 -19.91 -8.40 -11.76
CA VAL A 94 -18.87 -8.10 -10.77
C VAL A 94 -17.72 -9.09 -10.91
N ALA A 95 -16.51 -8.57 -11.15
CA ALA A 95 -15.29 -9.36 -11.13
C ALA A 95 -14.75 -9.44 -9.69
N ILE A 96 -14.47 -10.66 -9.23
CA ILE A 96 -13.83 -10.96 -7.95
C ILE A 96 -12.38 -11.32 -8.19
N ILE A 97 -11.49 -10.69 -7.46
CA ILE A 97 -10.05 -10.93 -7.50
C ILE A 97 -9.64 -11.63 -6.22
N GLU A 98 -8.88 -12.72 -6.35
CA GLU A 98 -8.41 -13.54 -5.24
C GLU A 98 -6.90 -13.74 -5.34
N LEU A 99 -6.19 -13.68 -4.21
CA LEU A 99 -4.77 -13.99 -4.14
C LEU A 99 -4.52 -15.48 -4.42
N THR A 100 -3.59 -15.79 -5.32
CA THR A 100 -3.03 -17.12 -5.45
C THR A 100 -2.15 -17.48 -4.26
N ARG A 101 -1.65 -18.71 -4.20
CA ARG A 101 -0.64 -19.11 -3.20
C ARG A 101 0.59 -18.20 -3.26
N GLU A 102 1.07 -17.87 -4.47
CA GLU A 102 2.21 -16.96 -4.66
C GLU A 102 1.86 -15.53 -4.25
N GLY A 103 0.66 -15.04 -4.59
CA GLY A 103 0.17 -13.73 -4.13
C GLY A 103 0.12 -13.63 -2.60
N ARG A 104 -0.40 -14.64 -1.93
CA ARG A 104 -0.43 -14.70 -0.45
C ARG A 104 0.99 -14.73 0.14
N LYS A 105 1.92 -15.47 -0.48
CA LYS A 105 3.32 -15.51 -0.04
C LYS A 105 3.95 -14.13 -0.15
N MET A 106 3.79 -13.46 -1.28
CA MET A 106 4.31 -12.11 -1.50
C MET A 106 3.74 -11.11 -0.50
N ASN A 107 2.43 -11.14 -0.27
CA ASN A 107 1.76 -10.26 0.68
C ASN A 107 2.31 -10.46 2.13
N ARG A 108 2.53 -11.71 2.55
CA ARG A 108 3.12 -11.99 3.88
C ARG A 108 4.57 -11.49 3.99
N LEU A 109 5.39 -11.66 2.96
CA LEU A 109 6.78 -11.21 2.97
C LEU A 109 6.87 -9.68 3.04
N HIS A 110 6.02 -8.99 2.30
CA HIS A 110 5.95 -7.53 2.32
C HIS A 110 5.48 -7.01 3.70
N ARG A 111 4.43 -7.62 4.26
CA ARG A 111 3.95 -7.29 5.60
C ARG A 111 5.04 -7.48 6.66
N TYR A 112 5.73 -8.61 6.62
CA TYR A 112 6.85 -8.87 7.54
C TYR A 112 7.95 -7.80 7.44
N PHE A 113 8.29 -7.37 6.22
CA PHE A 113 9.24 -6.29 6.02
C PHE A 113 8.77 -4.98 6.67
N HIS A 114 7.51 -4.60 6.47
CA HIS A 114 6.94 -3.41 7.10
C HIS A 114 6.94 -3.51 8.63
N GLU A 115 6.57 -4.65 9.18
CA GLU A 115 6.61 -4.89 10.62
C GLU A 115 8.03 -4.70 11.19
N GLN A 116 9.04 -5.28 10.56
CA GLN A 116 10.44 -5.12 10.99
C GLN A 116 10.91 -3.67 10.90
N MET A 117 10.56 -2.97 9.84
CA MET A 117 10.86 -1.54 9.68
C MET A 117 10.19 -0.70 10.78
N LEU A 118 8.92 -0.95 11.07
CA LEU A 118 8.18 -0.23 12.11
C LEU A 118 8.71 -0.51 13.51
N TYR A 119 9.13 -1.74 13.80
CA TYR A 119 9.81 -2.06 15.06
C TYR A 119 11.12 -1.27 15.20
N ALA A 120 11.96 -1.25 14.16
CA ALA A 120 13.20 -0.50 14.17
C ALA A 120 12.98 1.02 14.34
N ILE A 121 11.97 1.58 13.66
CA ILE A 121 11.58 2.99 13.87
C ILE A 121 11.11 3.21 15.31
N GLY A 122 10.30 2.29 15.84
CA GLY A 122 9.79 2.40 17.21
C GLY A 122 10.89 2.44 18.29
N GLU A 123 12.02 1.78 18.06
CA GLU A 123 13.17 1.79 18.97
C GLU A 123 13.92 3.13 19.00
N GLU A 124 13.76 3.97 17.97
CA GLU A 124 14.38 5.31 17.89
C GLU A 124 13.64 6.38 18.71
N PHE A 125 12.43 6.09 19.20
CA PHE A 125 11.58 7.04 19.88
C PHE A 125 11.21 6.57 21.30
N SER A 126 11.20 7.49 22.26
CA SER A 126 10.56 7.24 23.55
C SER A 126 9.03 7.13 23.38
N GLU A 127 8.33 6.57 24.38
CA GLU A 127 6.85 6.46 24.34
C GLU A 127 6.18 7.84 24.17
N GLU A 128 6.69 8.88 24.84
CA GLU A 128 6.16 10.23 24.73
C GLU A 128 6.37 10.84 23.33
N GLU A 129 7.55 10.64 22.74
CA GLU A 129 7.86 11.09 21.38
C GLU A 129 7.01 10.35 20.34
N MET A 130 6.80 9.04 20.51
CA MET A 130 5.94 8.24 19.64
C MET A 130 4.49 8.71 19.69
N ASP A 131 3.95 8.98 20.88
CA ASP A 131 2.59 9.52 21.05
C ASP A 131 2.43 10.88 20.37
N TYR A 132 3.46 11.72 20.48
CA TYR A 132 3.47 13.03 19.83
C TYR A 132 3.54 12.90 18.30
N LEU A 133 4.40 12.03 17.78
CA LEU A 133 4.55 11.73 16.35
C LEU A 133 3.23 11.22 15.75
N LEU A 134 2.59 10.26 16.40
CA LEU A 134 1.30 9.72 15.97
C LEU A 134 0.22 10.81 15.89
N ARG A 135 0.21 11.71 16.86
CA ARG A 135 -0.70 12.86 16.90
C ARG A 135 -0.46 13.83 15.72
N CYS A 136 0.81 14.10 15.42
CA CYS A 136 1.19 14.95 14.29
C CYS A 136 0.82 14.32 12.94
N ILE A 137 1.13 13.03 12.75
CA ILE A 137 0.83 12.30 11.51
C ILE A 137 -0.69 12.23 11.28
N ARG A 138 -1.51 11.98 12.31
CA ARG A 138 -2.98 12.01 12.17
C ARG A 138 -3.48 13.36 11.66
N LYS A 139 -2.95 14.48 12.16
CA LYS A 139 -3.31 15.83 11.69
C LYS A 139 -2.93 16.04 10.23
N LEU A 140 -1.77 15.51 9.81
CA LEU A 140 -1.33 15.58 8.43
C LEU A 140 -2.24 14.76 7.51
N ASN A 141 -2.59 13.54 7.90
CA ASN A 141 -3.51 12.69 7.15
C ASN A 141 -4.85 13.40 6.92
N THR A 142 -5.48 13.91 7.99
CA THR A 142 -6.74 14.65 7.87
C THR A 142 -6.61 15.84 6.93
N PHE A 143 -5.50 16.60 7.02
CA PHE A 143 -5.27 17.74 6.13
C PHE A 143 -5.22 17.33 4.66
N PHE A 144 -4.56 16.21 4.34
CA PHE A 144 -4.45 15.75 2.95
C PHE A 144 -5.73 15.07 2.46
N GLU A 145 -6.46 14.35 3.31
CA GLU A 145 -7.77 13.79 2.98
C GLU A 145 -8.76 14.89 2.58
N ASP A 146 -8.85 15.97 3.37
CA ASP A 146 -9.72 17.12 3.10
C ASP A 146 -9.36 17.88 1.79
N LYS A 147 -8.16 17.68 1.25
CA LYS A 147 -7.69 18.31 0.00
C LYS A 147 -7.81 17.39 -1.22
N SER A 148 -8.12 16.12 -1.02
CA SER A 148 -8.23 15.10 -2.08
C SER A 148 -9.66 15.01 -2.66
N GLU A 149 -10.62 15.75 -2.08
CA GLU A 149 -11.98 15.91 -2.60
C GLU A 149 -12.06 17.09 -3.58
#